data_91e49c29492fe2768be48318b5ce56a1
#
_entry.id   91e49c29492fe2768be48318b5ce56a1
#
_cell.length_a   1.000
_cell.length_b   1.000
_cell.length_c   1.000
_cell.angle_alpha   90.00
_cell.angle_beta   90.00
_cell.angle_gamma   90.00
#
_symmetry.space_group_name_H-M   'P 1'
#
loop_
_entity.id
_entity.type
_entity.pdbx_description
1 polymer ?
#
loop_
_entity_poly.entity_id
_entity_poly.type
_entity_poly.pdbx_seq_one_letter_code
_entity_poly.pdbx_strand_id
1 'polypeptide(L)'
;MTSKAVVFAYHDIGCTGIEALLNAGYEIAAVFTHADDPRENTFYASVARLCAERGIPLHAPEDVNHPLWLERIRQLRPDFLFSFYYRRLLGAELLACAARGAYNLHGSLLPRYRGRAPANWVLVNGETQTGVTLHRMIERADAGPILAQQAVAIDPEDTALSPVSYTHLRAHETSPHL
;
A
#
# COMPACT_ATOMS: atom_id res chain seq x y z
N MET A 1 -6.31 11.14 -20.90
CA MET A 1 -7.29 10.29 -20.20
C MET A 1 -6.81 10.07 -18.77
N THR A 2 -7.68 10.25 -17.78
CA THR A 2 -7.33 10.02 -16.37
C THR A 2 -7.19 8.52 -16.12
N SER A 3 -6.09 8.06 -15.53
CA SER A 3 -5.90 6.65 -15.20
C SER A 3 -6.76 6.27 -14.00
N LYS A 4 -7.43 5.13 -14.09
CA LYS A 4 -8.32 4.62 -13.05
C LYS A 4 -7.62 3.62 -12.16
N ALA A 5 -7.70 3.80 -10.84
CA ALA A 5 -7.10 2.93 -9.86
C ALA A 5 -8.12 2.32 -8.89
N VAL A 6 -7.87 1.10 -8.46
CA VAL A 6 -8.44 0.50 -7.25
C VAL A 6 -7.32 0.35 -6.24
N VAL A 7 -7.57 0.76 -4.99
CA VAL A 7 -6.54 0.86 -3.96
C VAL A 7 -6.86 -0.06 -2.79
N PHE A 8 -5.86 -0.79 -2.33
CA PHE A 8 -5.89 -1.61 -1.12
C PHE A 8 -5.04 -0.91 -0.08
N ALA A 9 -5.65 -0.37 0.96
CA ALA A 9 -4.99 0.57 1.85
C ALA A 9 -5.36 0.36 3.31
N TYR A 10 -4.38 0.54 4.19
CA TYR A 10 -4.59 0.54 5.63
C TYR A 10 -3.59 1.46 6.33
N HIS A 11 -3.93 2.00 7.52
CA HIS A 11 -3.09 2.91 8.31
C HIS A 11 -2.72 4.22 7.59
N ASP A 12 -1.79 4.97 8.19
CA ASP A 12 -1.25 6.24 7.67
C ASP A 12 -0.64 6.08 6.28
N ILE A 13 0.09 4.99 6.05
CA ILE A 13 0.68 4.66 4.73
C ILE A 13 -0.41 4.55 3.68
N GLY A 14 -1.55 3.93 4.05
CA GLY A 14 -2.72 3.85 3.20
C GLY A 14 -3.29 5.22 2.85
N CYS A 15 -3.46 6.08 3.85
CA CYS A 15 -3.93 7.45 3.63
C CYS A 15 -2.98 8.26 2.75
N THR A 16 -1.68 8.22 3.06
CA THR A 16 -0.64 8.90 2.28
C THR A 16 -0.62 8.42 0.81
N GLY A 17 -0.71 7.11 0.59
CA GLY A 17 -0.76 6.53 -0.75
C GLY A 17 -1.99 6.97 -1.55
N ILE A 18 -3.17 7.01 -0.92
CA ILE A 18 -4.40 7.51 -1.53
C ILE A 18 -4.24 8.99 -1.93
N GLU A 19 -3.76 9.83 -1.02
CA GLU A 19 -3.55 11.26 -1.29
C GLU A 19 -2.53 11.49 -2.40
N ALA A 20 -1.43 10.73 -2.41
CA ALA A 20 -0.43 10.80 -3.46
C ALA A 20 -1.01 10.47 -4.84
N LEU A 21 -1.84 9.43 -4.96
CA LEU A 21 -2.52 9.08 -6.20
C LEU A 21 -3.51 10.17 -6.65
N LEU A 22 -4.30 10.72 -5.73
CA LEU A 22 -5.23 11.82 -6.04
C LEU A 22 -4.47 13.06 -6.53
N ASN A 23 -3.37 13.43 -5.88
CA ASN A 23 -2.52 14.56 -6.27
C ASN A 23 -1.85 14.33 -7.63
N ALA A 24 -1.54 13.08 -7.98
CA ALA A 24 -1.01 12.69 -9.29
C ALA A 24 -2.10 12.60 -10.38
N GLY A 25 -3.36 12.90 -10.07
CA GLY A 25 -4.47 12.95 -11.02
C GLY A 25 -5.10 11.60 -11.34
N TYR A 26 -4.91 10.57 -10.50
CA TYR A 26 -5.62 9.30 -10.65
C TYR A 26 -7.09 9.42 -10.22
N GLU A 27 -7.98 8.75 -10.95
CA GLU A 27 -9.34 8.47 -10.49
C GLU A 27 -9.32 7.22 -9.60
N ILE A 28 -9.65 7.36 -8.33
CA ILE A 28 -9.77 6.21 -7.42
C ILE A 28 -11.22 5.72 -7.43
N ALA A 29 -11.44 4.59 -8.12
CA ALA A 29 -12.77 4.02 -8.31
C ALA A 29 -13.31 3.32 -7.06
N ALA A 30 -12.45 2.74 -6.26
CA ALA A 30 -12.77 2.14 -4.96
C ALA A 30 -11.52 1.95 -4.11
N VAL A 31 -11.71 1.95 -2.79
CA VAL A 31 -10.69 1.58 -1.81
C VAL A 31 -11.14 0.35 -1.04
N PHE A 32 -10.23 -0.60 -0.85
CA PHE A 32 -10.40 -1.76 0.01
C PHE A 32 -9.51 -1.61 1.23
N THR A 33 -10.10 -1.79 2.42
CA THR A 33 -9.39 -1.66 3.69
C THR A 33 -9.71 -2.83 4.63
N HIS A 34 -9.20 -2.79 5.84
CA HIS A 34 -9.57 -3.70 6.91
C HIS A 34 -10.53 -3.00 7.86
N ALA A 35 -11.42 -3.78 8.49
CA ALA A 35 -12.14 -3.30 9.65
C ALA A 35 -11.13 -3.06 10.78
N ASP A 36 -11.26 -1.93 11.48
CA ASP A 36 -10.44 -1.64 12.64
C ASP A 36 -10.72 -2.68 13.74
N ASP A 37 -9.68 -3.26 14.32
CA ASP A 37 -9.83 -4.13 15.49
C ASP A 37 -9.99 -3.23 16.72
N PRO A 38 -11.10 -3.33 17.47
CA PRO A 38 -11.31 -2.52 18.68
C PRO A 38 -10.24 -2.71 19.75
N ARG A 39 -9.43 -3.78 19.64
CA ARG A 39 -8.31 -4.09 20.54
C ARG A 39 -6.98 -3.49 20.11
N GLU A 40 -6.88 -2.99 18.87
CA GLU A 40 -5.70 -2.26 18.41
C GLU A 40 -5.78 -0.80 18.87
N ASN A 41 -4.68 -0.28 19.41
CA ASN A 41 -4.56 1.15 19.67
C ASN A 41 -4.52 1.91 18.33
N THR A 42 -5.57 2.65 18.05
CA THR A 42 -5.72 3.43 16.81
C THR A 42 -4.99 4.77 16.90
N PHE A 43 -3.66 4.75 16.86
CA PHE A 43 -2.83 5.99 16.76
C PHE A 43 -2.64 6.49 15.33
N TYR A 44 -3.28 5.86 14.36
CA TYR A 44 -3.07 6.10 12.94
C TYR A 44 -4.28 6.74 12.27
N ALA A 45 -4.03 7.42 11.14
CA ALA A 45 -5.07 8.01 10.34
C ALA A 45 -5.99 6.93 9.76
N SER A 46 -7.29 7.22 9.75
CA SER A 46 -8.30 6.29 9.25
C SER A 46 -8.49 6.44 7.74
N VAL A 47 -8.23 5.36 7.00
CA VAL A 47 -8.56 5.26 5.57
C VAL A 47 -10.05 5.46 5.35
N ALA A 48 -10.90 4.96 6.27
CA ALA A 48 -12.35 5.12 6.17
C ALA A 48 -12.77 6.58 6.24
N ARG A 49 -12.17 7.35 7.16
CA ARG A 49 -12.44 8.78 7.28
C ARG A 49 -12.01 9.54 6.03
N LEU A 50 -10.80 9.28 5.54
CA LEU A 50 -10.30 9.93 4.32
C LEU A 50 -11.21 9.64 3.13
N CYS A 51 -11.63 8.38 2.93
CA CYS A 51 -12.53 8.00 1.85
C CYS A 51 -13.88 8.72 1.96
N ALA A 52 -14.45 8.83 3.18
CA ALA A 52 -15.69 9.55 3.41
C ALA A 52 -15.56 11.05 3.07
N GLU A 53 -14.47 11.70 3.50
CA GLU A 53 -14.19 13.11 3.21
C GLU A 53 -13.99 13.38 1.70
N ARG A 54 -13.46 12.40 0.95
CA ARG A 54 -13.20 12.51 -0.49
C ARG A 54 -14.30 11.93 -1.37
N GLY A 55 -15.36 11.35 -0.78
CA GLY A 55 -16.44 10.70 -1.52
C GLY A 55 -16.02 9.45 -2.29
N ILE A 56 -14.99 8.75 -1.83
CA ILE A 56 -14.46 7.54 -2.48
C ILE A 56 -15.18 6.30 -1.92
N PRO A 57 -15.71 5.40 -2.78
CA PRO A 57 -16.30 4.14 -2.34
C PRO A 57 -15.31 3.29 -1.54
N LEU A 58 -15.73 2.85 -0.34
CA LEU A 58 -14.91 2.06 0.57
C LEU A 58 -15.55 0.70 0.86
N HIS A 59 -14.72 -0.34 0.90
CA HIS A 59 -15.11 -1.71 1.23
C HIS A 59 -14.11 -2.32 2.22
N ALA A 60 -14.61 -3.12 3.17
CA ALA A 60 -13.78 -3.85 4.14
C ALA A 60 -14.17 -5.34 4.18
N PRO A 61 -13.95 -6.09 3.08
CA PRO A 61 -14.31 -7.50 3.03
C PRO A 61 -13.42 -8.35 3.94
N GLU A 62 -13.96 -9.47 4.44
CA GLU A 62 -13.15 -10.49 5.12
C GLU A 62 -12.20 -11.21 4.15
N ASP A 63 -12.65 -11.45 2.92
CA ASP A 63 -11.83 -12.02 1.85
C ASP A 63 -12.05 -11.23 0.56
N VAL A 64 -11.04 -10.47 0.17
CA VAL A 64 -11.07 -9.67 -1.07
C VAL A 64 -10.93 -10.53 -2.33
N ASN A 65 -10.42 -11.75 -2.20
CA ASN A 65 -10.30 -12.70 -3.32
C ASN A 65 -11.61 -13.47 -3.59
N HIS A 66 -12.65 -13.25 -2.79
CA HIS A 66 -13.94 -13.87 -3.01
C HIS A 66 -14.51 -13.47 -4.39
N PRO A 67 -15.12 -14.40 -5.15
CA PRO A 67 -15.61 -14.16 -6.51
C PRO A 67 -16.49 -12.91 -6.68
N LEU A 68 -17.29 -12.57 -5.67
CA LEU A 68 -18.11 -11.36 -5.67
C LEU A 68 -17.27 -10.10 -5.83
N TRP A 69 -16.15 -10.01 -5.10
CA TRP A 69 -15.27 -8.84 -5.14
C TRP A 69 -14.43 -8.80 -6.40
N LEU A 70 -13.99 -9.97 -6.88
CA LEU A 70 -13.30 -10.09 -8.17
C LEU A 70 -14.18 -9.54 -9.30
N GLU A 71 -15.45 -9.94 -9.35
CA GLU A 71 -16.38 -9.46 -10.37
C GLU A 71 -16.63 -7.95 -10.28
N ARG A 72 -16.84 -7.43 -9.06
CA ARG A 72 -16.99 -5.98 -8.85
C ARG A 72 -15.77 -5.19 -9.31
N ILE A 73 -14.56 -5.66 -8.99
CA ILE A 73 -13.31 -5.00 -9.41
C ILE A 73 -13.16 -5.07 -10.93
N ARG A 74 -13.47 -6.19 -11.57
CA ARG A 74 -13.49 -6.33 -13.05
C ARG A 74 -14.43 -5.31 -13.70
N GLN A 75 -15.62 -5.12 -13.13
CA GLN A 75 -16.61 -4.15 -13.65
C GLN A 75 -16.12 -2.69 -13.55
N LEU A 76 -15.28 -2.36 -12.57
CA LEU A 76 -14.65 -1.05 -12.46
C LEU A 76 -13.63 -0.81 -13.59
N ARG A 77 -13.11 -1.88 -14.22
CA ARG A 77 -12.08 -1.81 -15.29
C ARG A 77 -10.89 -0.93 -14.90
N PRO A 78 -10.19 -1.23 -13.80
CA PRO A 78 -9.06 -0.42 -13.36
C PRO A 78 -7.88 -0.54 -14.33
N ASP A 79 -7.19 0.58 -14.57
CA ASP A 79 -5.87 0.55 -15.19
C ASP A 79 -4.83 -0.04 -14.25
N PHE A 80 -4.92 0.33 -12.97
CA PHE A 80 -3.97 -0.05 -11.94
C PHE A 80 -4.64 -0.57 -10.66
N LEU A 81 -3.95 -1.50 -10.00
CA LEU A 81 -4.17 -1.80 -8.59
C LEU A 81 -2.97 -1.29 -7.78
N PHE A 82 -3.23 -0.61 -6.68
CA PHE A 82 -2.19 -0.21 -5.74
C PHE A 82 -2.45 -0.79 -4.36
N SER A 83 -1.39 -1.24 -3.69
CA SER A 83 -1.43 -1.73 -2.32
C SER A 83 -0.51 -0.90 -1.43
N PHE A 84 -1.06 -0.37 -0.34
CA PHE A 84 -0.38 0.44 0.67
C PHE A 84 -0.68 -0.11 2.06
N TYR A 85 0.23 -0.93 2.57
CA TYR A 85 0.09 -1.57 3.89
C TYR A 85 -1.14 -2.48 4.05
N TYR A 86 -1.66 -3.03 2.96
CA TYR A 86 -2.77 -3.98 3.02
C TYR A 86 -2.27 -5.34 3.50
N ARG A 87 -2.94 -5.90 4.54
CA ARG A 87 -2.42 -7.05 5.31
C ARG A 87 -2.73 -8.43 4.71
N ARG A 88 -3.50 -8.48 3.61
CA ARG A 88 -3.89 -9.73 2.95
C ARG A 88 -3.25 -9.84 1.58
N LEU A 89 -2.98 -11.08 1.16
CA LEU A 89 -2.48 -11.34 -0.18
C LEU A 89 -3.58 -11.14 -1.21
N LEU A 90 -3.23 -10.51 -2.32
CA LEU A 90 -4.08 -10.38 -3.49
C LEU A 90 -3.77 -11.55 -4.43
N GLY A 91 -4.76 -12.39 -4.69
CA GLY A 91 -4.61 -13.58 -5.54
C GLY A 91 -4.37 -13.23 -7.01
N ALA A 92 -3.87 -14.20 -7.77
CA ALA A 92 -3.51 -14.02 -9.18
C ALA A 92 -4.67 -13.48 -10.04
N GLU A 93 -5.89 -13.97 -9.82
CA GLU A 93 -7.07 -13.49 -10.54
C GLU A 93 -7.39 -12.02 -10.26
N LEU A 94 -7.18 -11.59 -9.00
CA LEU A 94 -7.38 -10.20 -8.62
C LEU A 94 -6.30 -9.30 -9.23
N LEU A 95 -5.04 -9.72 -9.18
CA LEU A 95 -3.94 -8.99 -9.82
C LEU A 95 -4.15 -8.83 -11.32
N ALA A 96 -4.77 -9.82 -11.97
CA ALA A 96 -5.09 -9.79 -13.40
C ALA A 96 -6.26 -8.84 -13.76
N CYS A 97 -6.99 -8.29 -12.79
CA CYS A 97 -8.06 -7.32 -13.06
C CYS A 97 -7.53 -5.97 -13.58
N ALA A 98 -6.26 -5.64 -13.35
CA ALA A 98 -5.69 -4.36 -13.77
C ALA A 98 -5.07 -4.44 -15.16
N ALA A 99 -5.51 -3.56 -16.06
CA ALA A 99 -5.03 -3.55 -17.45
C ALA A 99 -3.53 -3.24 -17.58
N ARG A 100 -2.98 -2.40 -16.68
CA ARG A 100 -1.59 -1.93 -16.69
C ARG A 100 -0.75 -2.48 -15.55
N GLY A 101 -1.36 -3.21 -14.61
CA GLY A 101 -0.68 -3.95 -13.57
C GLY A 101 -1.04 -3.55 -12.15
N ALA A 102 -0.49 -4.32 -11.22
CA ALA A 102 -0.72 -4.19 -9.80
C ALA A 102 0.61 -3.91 -9.08
N TYR A 103 0.63 -2.95 -8.15
CA TYR A 103 1.83 -2.45 -7.50
C TYR A 103 1.65 -2.36 -6.00
N ASN A 104 2.73 -2.66 -5.26
CA ASN A 104 2.77 -2.56 -3.82
C ASN A 104 3.92 -1.65 -3.36
N LEU A 105 3.64 -0.79 -2.39
CA LEU A 105 4.67 -0.07 -1.65
C LEU A 105 5.03 -0.87 -0.41
N HIS A 106 6.23 -1.47 -0.42
CA HIS A 106 6.76 -2.29 0.65
C HIS A 106 7.73 -1.50 1.51
N GLY A 107 7.64 -1.65 2.84
CA GLY A 107 8.39 -0.87 3.82
C GLY A 107 9.81 -1.38 4.08
N SER A 108 10.53 -1.85 3.06
CA SER A 108 11.96 -2.17 3.13
C SER A 108 12.64 -1.96 1.79
N LEU A 109 13.97 -2.05 1.77
CA LEU A 109 14.77 -2.14 0.56
C LEU A 109 14.80 -3.57 0.04
N LEU A 110 13.81 -3.95 -0.79
CA LEU A 110 13.76 -5.29 -1.40
C LEU A 110 15.05 -5.58 -2.21
N PRO A 111 15.51 -6.82 -2.25
CA PRO A 111 14.86 -8.07 -1.79
C PRO A 111 15.01 -8.38 -0.29
N ARG A 112 15.62 -7.47 0.49
CA ARG A 112 15.77 -7.64 1.93
C ARG A 112 14.45 -7.42 2.64
N TYR A 113 14.19 -8.18 3.71
CA TYR A 113 13.01 -8.04 4.56
C TYR A 113 11.67 -8.14 3.81
N ARG A 114 11.53 -9.16 2.94
CA ARG A 114 10.25 -9.56 2.37
C ARG A 114 9.30 -10.01 3.48
N GLY A 115 7.99 -9.84 3.27
CA GLY A 115 6.96 -10.31 4.18
C GLY A 115 6.51 -9.26 5.19
N ARG A 116 6.00 -9.72 6.34
CA ARG A 116 5.34 -8.86 7.33
C ARG A 116 6.32 -8.12 8.24
N ALA A 117 5.88 -6.92 8.66
CA ALA A 117 6.56 -6.07 9.64
C ALA A 117 8.05 -5.81 9.34
N PRO A 118 8.42 -5.43 8.10
CA PRO A 118 9.81 -5.25 7.73
C PRO A 118 10.53 -4.21 8.61
N ALA A 119 9.86 -3.13 9.01
CA ALA A 119 10.43 -2.11 9.88
C ALA A 119 10.91 -2.67 11.22
N ASN A 120 10.14 -3.60 11.82
CA ASN A 120 10.54 -4.23 13.09
C ASN A 120 11.79 -5.09 12.92
N TRP A 121 11.85 -5.88 11.85
CA TRP A 121 13.00 -6.75 11.59
C TRP A 121 14.27 -5.98 11.26
N VAL A 122 14.15 -4.86 10.56
CA VAL A 122 15.28 -3.96 10.28
C VAL A 122 15.92 -3.47 11.58
N LEU A 123 15.10 -3.04 12.56
CA LEU A 123 15.60 -2.59 13.88
C LEU A 123 16.16 -3.74 14.71
N VAL A 124 15.47 -4.88 14.78
CA VAL A 124 15.95 -6.07 15.52
C VAL A 124 17.31 -6.55 15.01
N ASN A 125 17.56 -6.43 13.70
CA ASN A 125 18.84 -6.78 13.10
C ASN A 125 19.91 -5.67 13.19
N GLY A 126 19.61 -4.54 13.84
CA GLY A 126 20.58 -3.45 14.01
C GLY A 126 21.02 -2.78 12.71
N GLU A 127 20.14 -2.76 11.71
CA GLU A 127 20.44 -2.07 10.46
C GLU A 127 20.52 -0.56 10.67
N THR A 128 21.40 0.08 9.93
CA THR A 128 21.58 1.55 9.95
C THR A 128 20.81 2.25 8.83
N GLN A 129 20.18 1.47 7.95
CA GLN A 129 19.41 1.96 6.82
C GLN A 129 18.22 1.07 6.53
N THR A 130 17.10 1.68 6.19
CA THR A 130 15.90 1.03 5.65
C THR A 130 15.41 1.80 4.43
N GLY A 131 14.16 1.62 4.05
CA GLY A 131 13.56 2.37 2.97
C GLY A 131 12.22 1.83 2.55
N VAL A 132 11.78 2.28 1.40
CA VAL A 132 10.57 1.81 0.74
C VAL A 132 10.89 1.33 -0.66
N THR A 133 10.14 0.33 -1.12
CA THR A 133 10.22 -0.21 -2.47
C THR A 133 8.85 -0.23 -3.11
N LEU A 134 8.70 0.46 -4.22
CA LEU A 134 7.57 0.28 -5.12
C LEU A 134 7.91 -0.86 -6.09
N HIS A 135 7.13 -1.92 -6.07
CA HIS A 135 7.35 -3.08 -6.93
C HIS A 135 6.05 -3.58 -7.55
N ARG A 136 6.16 -4.27 -8.68
CA ARG A 136 5.02 -4.95 -9.29
C ARG A 136 4.63 -6.15 -8.44
N MET A 137 3.34 -6.30 -8.16
CA MET A 137 2.82 -7.49 -7.49
C MET A 137 2.71 -8.66 -8.46
N ILE A 138 3.14 -9.81 -7.99
CA ILE A 138 2.96 -11.12 -8.61
C ILE A 138 2.42 -12.08 -7.55
N GLU A 139 2.06 -13.28 -7.91
CA GLU A 139 1.49 -14.27 -6.99
C GLU A 139 2.39 -14.53 -5.77
N ARG A 140 3.72 -14.51 -5.97
CA ARG A 140 4.68 -14.60 -4.87
C ARG A 140 4.85 -13.23 -4.21
N ALA A 141 4.56 -13.17 -2.91
CA ALA A 141 4.66 -11.93 -2.14
C ALA A 141 6.06 -11.28 -2.24
N ASP A 142 6.07 -9.95 -2.44
CA ASP A 142 7.25 -9.08 -2.45
C ASP A 142 8.40 -9.56 -3.36
N ALA A 143 8.08 -10.33 -4.41
CA ALA A 143 9.05 -10.94 -5.30
C ALA A 143 9.03 -10.40 -6.74
N GLY A 144 8.11 -9.50 -7.05
CA GLY A 144 7.99 -8.92 -8.39
C GLY A 144 9.05 -7.88 -8.70
N PRO A 145 9.15 -7.46 -9.97
CA PRO A 145 10.10 -6.45 -10.43
C PRO A 145 10.00 -5.15 -9.65
N ILE A 146 11.14 -4.60 -9.26
CA ILE A 146 11.25 -3.32 -8.57
C ILE A 146 11.14 -2.18 -9.59
N LEU A 147 10.30 -1.19 -9.30
CA LEU A 147 10.13 0.02 -10.10
C LEU A 147 10.95 1.17 -9.54
N ALA A 148 10.88 1.36 -8.22
CA ALA A 148 11.59 2.42 -7.53
C ALA A 148 11.91 2.02 -6.10
N GLN A 149 12.98 2.58 -5.55
CA GLN A 149 13.36 2.44 -4.15
C GLN A 149 13.86 3.77 -3.61
N GLN A 150 13.51 4.04 -2.36
CA GLN A 150 14.03 5.17 -1.62
C GLN A 150 14.62 4.68 -0.31
N ALA A 151 15.91 4.93 -0.11
CA ALA A 151 16.60 4.61 1.13
C ALA A 151 16.39 5.71 2.18
N VAL A 152 16.35 5.30 3.45
CA VAL A 152 16.24 6.17 4.62
C VAL A 152 17.24 5.68 5.67
N ALA A 153 18.04 6.59 6.23
CA ALA A 153 18.89 6.28 7.35
C ALA A 153 18.05 6.03 8.61
N ILE A 154 18.52 5.13 9.47
CA ILE A 154 17.93 4.86 10.79
C ILE A 154 18.79 5.55 11.83
N ASP A 155 18.15 6.37 12.66
CA ASP A 155 18.83 7.00 13.80
C ASP A 155 18.97 5.97 14.95
N PRO A 156 20.07 5.96 15.72
CA PRO A 156 20.23 5.09 16.88
C PRO A 156 19.11 5.20 17.93
N GLU A 157 18.45 6.35 18.00
CA GLU A 157 17.32 6.61 18.92
C GLU A 157 15.96 6.19 18.31
N ASP A 158 15.92 5.69 17.07
CA ASP A 158 14.69 5.31 16.42
C ASP A 158 14.04 4.08 17.09
N THR A 159 12.73 4.17 17.23
CA THR A 159 11.88 3.06 17.66
C THR A 159 11.16 2.42 16.47
N ALA A 160 10.47 1.32 16.65
CA ALA A 160 9.69 0.68 15.58
C ALA A 160 8.63 1.61 14.93
N LEU A 161 8.24 2.70 15.59
CA LEU A 161 7.33 3.72 15.06
C LEU A 161 8.04 4.72 14.15
N SER A 162 9.33 5.03 14.39
CA SER A 162 10.08 6.03 13.63
C SER A 162 10.30 5.66 12.16
N PRO A 163 10.77 4.44 11.79
CA PRO A 163 10.91 4.04 10.40
C PRO A 163 9.58 4.03 9.63
N VAL A 164 8.47 3.70 10.30
CA VAL A 164 7.13 3.82 9.72
C VAL A 164 6.83 5.28 9.39
N SER A 165 7.16 6.22 10.28
CA SER A 165 6.98 7.66 10.05
C SER A 165 7.86 8.21 8.91
N TYR A 166 9.12 7.75 8.78
CA TYR A 166 10.00 8.12 7.66
C TYR A 166 9.49 7.61 6.31
N THR A 167 8.88 6.42 6.28
CA THR A 167 8.26 5.89 5.07
C THR A 167 7.07 6.73 4.62
N HIS A 168 6.36 7.37 5.55
CA HIS A 168 5.26 8.30 5.26
C HIS A 168 5.75 9.59 4.60
N LEU A 169 6.75 10.25 5.19
CA LEU A 169 7.24 11.54 4.70
C LEU A 169 7.83 11.46 3.30
N ARG A 170 8.48 10.35 2.95
CA ARG A 170 9.14 10.18 1.66
C ARG A 170 8.32 9.48 0.58
N ALA A 171 7.21 8.84 0.92
CA ALA A 171 6.25 8.37 -0.08
C ALA A 171 5.67 9.54 -0.91
N HIS A 172 5.62 10.75 -0.33
CA HIS A 172 5.26 11.97 -1.06
C HIS A 172 6.32 12.41 -2.08
N GLU A 173 7.60 12.13 -1.83
CA GLU A 173 8.71 12.53 -2.71
C GLU A 173 8.93 11.53 -3.86
N THR A 174 8.48 10.28 -3.71
CA THR A 174 8.65 9.21 -4.69
C THR A 174 7.43 8.98 -5.58
N SER A 175 6.46 9.90 -5.60
CA SER A 175 5.42 9.88 -6.64
C SER A 175 6.06 10.18 -7.99
N PRO A 176 6.45 9.17 -8.76
CA PRO A 176 7.04 9.43 -10.06
C PRO A 176 5.92 9.85 -11.00
N HIS A 177 6.25 10.74 -11.87
CA HIS A 177 5.53 10.90 -13.12
C HIS A 177 5.57 9.55 -13.87
N LEU A 178 4.63 8.66 -13.59
CA LEU A 178 4.37 7.44 -14.34
C LEU A 178 3.39 7.71 -15.48
#